data_8e5d0c0f551b5558808b46fe0c3c9a13
#
_entry.id   8e5d0c0f551b5558808b46fe0c3c9a13
#
_cell.length_a   1.000
_cell.length_b   1.000
_cell.length_c   1.000
_cell.angle_alpha   90.00
_cell.angle_beta   90.00
_cell.angle_gamma   90.00
#
_symmetry.space_group_name_H-M   'P 1'
#
loop_
_entity.id
_entity.type
_entity.pdbx_description
1 polymer ?
#
loop_
_entity_poly.entity_id
_entity_poly.type
_entity_poly.pdbx_seq_one_letter_code
_entity_poly.pdbx_strand_id
1 'polypeptide(L)'
;MVNVFCSRYRRDREYGKGGRILRDRHYDYLYDVEGNLILKTPRRGLTQHSNHEVSEESGTHIAWQTGDYAYEWYGNGMLKEVRLPYGKTVRFEYDALGRRTAKLFNGHVFRYLWDGNVMVQEWHYEEKDRPQHSSDEFGRIRMQGEEPVENLVTWVYEEGSYVPVAKIQNGERYTIISDYMGRPVEAYNSYGNVVWQADYDIYGDLRNIKGIRDFIPFRQLGQYEDDETRLYYNRFRYYDPRIGNYISQDPIRLMGNNPTLYGYVGDLNKWADVFGLKCKKSNTAKVYEDKKDVGVTLMELLQKILAGQIILDLSRGKIK
;
A
#
# COMPACT_ATOMS: atom_id res chain seq x y z
N MET A 1 10.33 20.55 -11.75
CA MET A 1 10.51 19.50 -10.71
C MET A 1 9.73 19.93 -9.48
N VAL A 2 8.78 19.13 -9.01
CA VAL A 2 8.02 19.46 -7.80
C VAL A 2 8.59 18.64 -6.65
N ASN A 3 9.57 19.21 -5.95
CA ASN A 3 10.02 18.67 -4.68
C ASN A 3 9.04 19.10 -3.58
N VAL A 4 8.75 18.19 -2.68
CA VAL A 4 7.78 18.39 -1.61
C VAL A 4 8.48 18.86 -0.34
N PHE A 5 8.02 19.96 0.23
CA PHE A 5 8.60 20.54 1.46
C PHE A 5 7.50 20.79 2.49
N CYS A 6 7.79 20.53 3.77
CA CYS A 6 6.87 20.81 4.87
C CYS A 6 7.02 22.25 5.41
N SER A 7 8.11 22.94 5.06
CA SER A 7 8.39 24.32 5.49
C SER A 7 8.29 25.32 4.34
N ARG A 8 7.84 26.55 4.66
CA ARG A 8 7.79 27.69 3.73
C ARG A 8 9.16 28.01 3.12
N TYR A 9 10.24 27.75 3.85
CA TYR A 9 11.61 28.08 3.45
C TYR A 9 12.29 26.96 2.64
N ARG A 10 11.62 25.83 2.40
CA ARG A 10 12.16 24.68 1.63
C ARG A 10 13.51 24.17 2.14
N ARG A 11 13.76 24.24 3.45
CA ARG A 11 15.01 23.84 4.11
C ARG A 11 14.89 22.58 4.95
N ASP A 12 13.72 22.01 5.01
CA ASP A 12 13.40 20.84 5.84
C ASP A 12 13.69 19.52 5.14
N ARG A 13 13.99 19.56 3.84
CA ARG A 13 14.29 18.38 3.03
C ARG A 13 15.40 18.67 2.02
N GLU A 14 16.25 17.67 1.79
CA GLU A 14 17.27 17.64 0.76
C GLU A 14 16.93 16.59 -0.28
N TYR A 15 17.00 16.95 -1.55
CA TYR A 15 16.67 16.08 -2.66
C TYR A 15 17.87 15.88 -3.59
N GLY A 16 18.06 14.63 -4.02
CA GLY A 16 19.07 14.24 -4.97
C GLY A 16 18.51 14.06 -6.40
N LYS A 17 19.28 13.35 -7.19
CA LYS A 17 19.01 13.08 -8.60
C LYS A 17 17.64 12.37 -8.77
N GLY A 18 16.87 12.83 -9.76
CA GLY A 18 15.55 12.27 -10.06
C GLY A 18 14.44 12.61 -9.05
N GLY A 19 14.73 13.44 -8.04
CA GLY A 19 13.75 13.83 -7.01
C GLY A 19 13.69 12.88 -5.81
N ARG A 20 14.67 11.96 -5.66
CA ARG A 20 14.79 11.14 -4.45
C ARG A 20 15.12 12.02 -3.25
N ILE A 21 14.50 11.72 -2.12
CA ILE A 21 14.82 12.41 -0.86
C ILE A 21 16.14 11.84 -0.32
N LEU A 22 17.08 12.70 0.05
CA LEU A 22 18.34 12.29 0.69
C LEU A 22 18.29 12.50 2.19
N ARG A 23 17.53 13.52 2.63
CA ARG A 23 17.45 13.91 4.03
C ARG A 23 16.16 14.65 4.31
N ASP A 24 15.58 14.41 5.49
CA ASP A 24 14.54 15.26 6.08
C ASP A 24 14.94 15.70 7.49
N ARG A 25 13.98 16.23 8.26
CA ARG A 25 14.22 16.67 9.65
C ARG A 25 14.67 15.53 10.56
N HIS A 26 14.25 14.29 10.31
CA HIS A 26 14.36 13.16 11.22
C HIS A 26 15.28 12.06 10.70
N TYR A 27 15.41 11.89 9.38
CA TYR A 27 16.08 10.76 8.74
C TYR A 27 17.01 11.18 7.62
N ASP A 28 18.06 10.38 7.43
CA ASP A 28 18.87 10.30 6.22
C ASP A 28 18.45 9.06 5.42
N TYR A 29 18.50 9.15 4.08
CA TYR A 29 18.00 8.13 3.14
C TYR A 29 19.11 7.74 2.17
N LEU A 30 19.46 6.45 2.12
CA LEU A 30 20.50 5.91 1.26
C LEU A 30 19.86 5.01 0.20
N TYR A 31 20.36 5.12 -1.01
CA TYR A 31 19.84 4.40 -2.18
C TYR A 31 20.93 3.58 -2.84
N ASP A 32 20.55 2.46 -3.46
CA ASP A 32 21.43 1.69 -4.32
C ASP A 32 21.68 2.40 -5.67
N VAL A 33 22.49 1.77 -6.51
CA VAL A 33 22.84 2.31 -7.86
C VAL A 33 21.61 2.35 -8.79
N GLU A 34 20.63 1.49 -8.56
CA GLU A 34 19.37 1.44 -9.31
C GLU A 34 18.35 2.45 -8.83
N GLY A 35 18.63 3.11 -7.68
CA GLY A 35 17.80 4.14 -7.07
C GLY A 35 16.71 3.60 -6.17
N ASN A 36 16.84 2.39 -5.66
CA ASN A 36 15.96 1.86 -4.64
C ASN A 36 16.45 2.27 -3.26
N LEU A 37 15.55 2.65 -2.35
CA LEU A 37 15.90 2.94 -0.97
C LEU A 37 16.40 1.66 -0.29
N ILE A 38 17.61 1.70 0.29
CA ILE A 38 18.22 0.56 0.99
C ILE A 38 18.31 0.79 2.49
N LEU A 39 18.41 2.06 2.93
CA LEU A 39 18.45 2.41 4.35
C LEU A 39 17.77 3.74 4.60
N LYS A 40 16.97 3.80 5.68
CA LYS A 40 16.44 5.01 6.29
C LYS A 40 16.88 5.03 7.75
N THR A 41 17.78 5.96 8.09
CA THR A 41 18.43 6.03 9.39
C THR A 41 18.07 7.32 10.13
N PRO A 42 17.74 7.26 11.44
CA PRO A 42 17.48 8.46 12.23
C PRO A 42 18.71 9.38 12.27
N ARG A 43 18.50 10.67 12.08
CA ARG A 43 19.55 11.67 12.25
C ARG A 43 19.98 11.72 13.72
N ARG A 44 21.10 11.14 14.00
CA ARG A 44 21.77 11.27 15.30
C ARG A 44 22.43 12.64 15.31
N GLY A 45 22.10 13.52 16.28
CA GLY A 45 22.60 14.91 16.35
C GLY A 45 24.10 15.01 16.13
N LEU A 46 24.60 16.21 15.84
CA LEU A 46 25.95 16.58 15.34
C LEU A 46 27.19 16.00 16.06
N THR A 47 27.03 15.13 17.05
CA THR A 47 28.12 14.57 17.87
C THR A 47 28.67 13.22 17.40
N GLN A 48 28.09 12.60 16.39
CA GLN A 48 28.64 11.40 15.76
C GLN A 48 28.52 11.49 14.25
N HIS A 49 29.55 12.04 13.62
CA HIS A 49 29.83 11.77 12.22
C HIS A 49 30.15 10.28 12.08
N SER A 50 29.16 9.44 11.85
CA SER A 50 29.40 8.23 11.11
C SER A 50 29.64 8.69 9.67
N ASN A 51 30.89 8.70 9.24
CA ASN A 51 31.31 8.90 7.85
C ASN A 51 30.75 7.69 7.04
N HIS A 52 29.48 7.73 6.68
CA HIS A 52 28.95 6.93 5.62
C HIS A 52 29.17 7.70 4.32
N GLU A 53 30.43 7.89 3.95
CA GLU A 53 30.77 8.16 2.56
C GLU A 53 30.41 6.87 1.79
N VAL A 54 29.26 6.92 1.14
CA VAL A 54 28.93 5.93 0.11
C VAL A 54 29.86 6.22 -1.05
N SER A 55 31.01 5.56 -1.08
CA SER A 55 31.83 5.51 -2.28
C SER A 55 31.01 4.76 -3.34
N GLU A 56 30.74 5.39 -4.48
CA GLU A 56 30.01 4.83 -5.62
C GLU A 56 30.66 3.55 -6.21
N GLU A 57 31.79 3.10 -5.71
CA GLU A 57 32.62 2.05 -6.28
C GLU A 57 32.74 0.75 -5.46
N SER A 58 32.22 0.68 -4.25
CA SER A 58 32.24 -0.58 -3.51
C SER A 58 30.85 -0.89 -2.98
N GLY A 59 30.35 -2.10 -3.27
CA GLY A 59 29.11 -2.63 -2.71
C GLY A 59 29.21 -2.73 -1.19
N THR A 60 29.11 -1.59 -0.53
CA THR A 60 29.21 -1.46 0.93
C THR A 60 27.93 -2.03 1.53
N HIS A 61 28.05 -3.17 2.19
CA HIS A 61 27.03 -3.67 3.11
C HIS A 61 26.89 -2.64 4.25
N ILE A 62 25.89 -1.78 4.15
CA ILE A 62 25.54 -0.87 5.22
C ILE A 62 24.93 -1.72 6.33
N ALA A 63 25.66 -1.83 7.46
CA ALA A 63 25.17 -2.61 8.59
C ALA A 63 23.99 -1.90 9.25
N TRP A 64 22.83 -2.57 9.28
CA TRP A 64 21.65 -2.11 10.00
C TRP A 64 21.97 -1.95 11.50
N GLN A 65 21.47 -0.87 12.10
CA GLN A 65 21.52 -0.61 13.54
C GLN A 65 20.10 -0.40 14.09
N THR A 66 19.92 -0.62 15.39
CA THR A 66 18.65 -0.32 16.06
C THR A 66 18.21 1.13 15.79
N GLY A 67 17.00 1.29 15.33
CA GLY A 67 16.43 2.56 14.90
C GLY A 67 16.38 2.74 13.38
N ASP A 68 17.13 1.94 12.61
CA ASP A 68 17.15 2.00 11.15
C ASP A 68 16.03 1.16 10.53
N TYR A 69 15.52 1.60 9.39
CA TYR A 69 14.79 0.75 8.44
C TYR A 69 15.78 0.35 7.33
N ALA A 70 15.94 -0.96 7.08
CA ALA A 70 16.68 -1.45 5.93
C ALA A 70 15.72 -2.13 4.94
N TYR A 71 16.00 -2.00 3.67
CA TYR A 71 15.16 -2.48 2.57
C TYR A 71 15.97 -3.37 1.65
N GLU A 72 15.43 -4.54 1.31
CA GLU A 72 15.98 -5.44 0.30
C GLU A 72 15.03 -5.54 -0.88
N TRP A 73 15.59 -5.71 -2.06
CA TRP A 73 14.86 -5.73 -3.32
C TRP A 73 15.13 -7.01 -4.09
N TYR A 74 14.12 -7.50 -4.79
CA TYR A 74 14.32 -8.52 -5.79
C TYR A 74 14.98 -7.93 -7.03
N GLY A 75 15.68 -8.76 -7.84
CA GLY A 75 16.31 -8.32 -9.08
C GLY A 75 15.36 -7.74 -10.15
N ASN A 76 14.05 -7.91 -9.97
CA ASN A 76 13.01 -7.28 -10.81
C ASN A 76 12.51 -5.93 -10.27
N GLY A 77 13.14 -5.38 -9.22
CA GLY A 77 12.79 -4.10 -8.63
C GLY A 77 11.59 -4.12 -7.67
N MET A 78 11.05 -5.29 -7.33
CA MET A 78 10.00 -5.43 -6.32
C MET A 78 10.62 -5.47 -4.92
N LEU A 79 9.96 -4.83 -3.94
CA LEU A 79 10.41 -4.84 -2.54
C LEU A 79 10.33 -6.26 -1.97
N LYS A 80 11.45 -6.79 -1.51
CA LYS A 80 11.55 -8.15 -0.97
C LYS A 80 11.34 -8.18 0.54
N GLU A 81 12.01 -7.27 1.24
CA GLU A 81 12.07 -7.29 2.69
C GLU A 81 12.23 -5.89 3.27
N VAL A 82 11.64 -5.66 4.44
CA VAL A 82 11.88 -4.47 5.27
C VAL A 82 12.26 -4.92 6.67
N ARG A 83 13.48 -4.59 7.09
CA ARG A 83 13.90 -4.74 8.48
C ARG A 83 13.54 -3.48 9.26
N LEU A 84 12.72 -3.65 10.28
CA LEU A 84 12.16 -2.58 11.10
C LEU A 84 13.15 -2.09 12.17
N PRO A 85 12.97 -0.88 12.74
CA PRO A 85 13.87 -0.27 13.71
C PRO A 85 14.17 -1.11 14.95
N TYR A 86 13.27 -2.00 15.29
CA TYR A 86 13.37 -2.91 16.45
C TYR A 86 13.83 -4.34 16.07
N GLY A 87 14.34 -4.52 14.84
CA GLY A 87 14.97 -5.74 14.38
C GLY A 87 14.06 -6.80 13.76
N LYS A 88 12.73 -6.66 13.86
CA LYS A 88 11.82 -7.57 13.16
C LYS A 88 11.82 -7.29 11.66
N THR A 89 11.51 -8.31 10.88
CA THR A 89 11.55 -8.28 9.42
C THR A 89 10.17 -8.59 8.85
N VAL A 90 9.75 -7.77 7.88
CA VAL A 90 8.57 -8.00 7.04
C VAL A 90 9.05 -8.47 5.67
N ARG A 91 8.56 -9.61 5.17
CA ARG A 91 8.91 -10.15 3.84
C ARG A 91 7.69 -10.16 2.94
N PHE A 92 7.90 -9.99 1.64
CA PHE A 92 6.85 -9.92 0.63
C PHE A 92 7.10 -10.92 -0.50
N GLU A 93 6.02 -11.53 -0.99
CA GLU A 93 6.05 -12.44 -2.14
C GLU A 93 5.06 -11.97 -3.20
N TYR A 94 5.39 -12.20 -4.45
CA TYR A 94 4.62 -11.71 -5.60
C TYR A 94 4.43 -12.81 -6.64
N ASP A 95 3.37 -12.71 -7.44
CA ASP A 95 3.20 -13.51 -8.64
C ASP A 95 3.96 -12.90 -9.84
N ALA A 96 3.91 -13.61 -10.96
CA ALA A 96 4.56 -13.18 -12.20
C ALA A 96 3.99 -11.86 -12.78
N LEU A 97 2.80 -11.43 -12.34
CA LEU A 97 2.18 -10.16 -12.72
C LEU A 97 2.50 -9.03 -11.74
N GLY A 98 3.37 -9.26 -10.75
CA GLY A 98 3.74 -8.32 -9.71
C GLY A 98 2.62 -8.07 -8.69
N ARG A 99 1.61 -8.96 -8.58
CA ARG A 99 0.61 -8.89 -7.51
C ARG A 99 1.18 -9.53 -6.27
N ARG A 100 1.07 -8.84 -5.14
CA ARG A 100 1.52 -9.38 -3.86
C ARG A 100 0.63 -10.56 -3.46
N THR A 101 1.23 -11.73 -3.30
CA THR A 101 0.53 -12.97 -2.92
C THR A 101 0.69 -13.29 -1.46
N ALA A 102 1.78 -12.84 -0.84
CA ALA A 102 1.97 -13.01 0.60
C ALA A 102 2.77 -11.86 1.23
N LYS A 103 2.53 -11.66 2.53
CA LYS A 103 3.36 -10.92 3.47
C LYS A 103 3.65 -11.83 4.65
N LEU A 104 4.91 -11.91 5.08
CA LEU A 104 5.34 -12.68 6.24
C LEU A 104 5.82 -11.73 7.33
N PHE A 105 5.24 -11.84 8.50
CA PHE A 105 5.62 -11.03 9.64
C PHE A 105 5.31 -11.74 10.95
N ASN A 106 6.27 -11.72 11.86
CA ASN A 106 6.13 -12.21 13.23
C ASN A 106 5.55 -13.63 13.35
N GLY A 107 6.02 -14.54 12.47
CA GLY A 107 5.58 -15.95 12.45
C GLY A 107 4.18 -16.17 11.82
N HIS A 108 3.62 -15.17 11.15
CA HIS A 108 2.37 -15.29 10.41
C HIS A 108 2.60 -15.06 8.91
N VAL A 109 1.80 -15.75 8.11
CA VAL A 109 1.67 -15.54 6.67
C VAL A 109 0.33 -14.85 6.42
N PHE A 110 0.36 -13.66 5.82
CA PHE A 110 -0.79 -12.94 5.32
C PHE A 110 -0.91 -13.21 3.82
N ARG A 111 -2.04 -13.70 3.38
CA ARG A 111 -2.30 -14.09 1.98
C ARG A 111 -3.26 -13.11 1.31
N TYR A 112 -3.08 -12.95 0.01
CA TYR A 112 -3.88 -12.05 -0.81
C TYR A 112 -4.35 -12.74 -2.08
N LEU A 113 -5.66 -12.73 -2.32
CA LEU A 113 -6.29 -13.24 -3.54
C LEU A 113 -6.73 -12.07 -4.42
N TRP A 114 -6.48 -12.19 -5.70
CA TRP A 114 -6.72 -11.16 -6.69
C TRP A 114 -7.71 -11.61 -7.76
N ASP A 115 -8.67 -10.73 -8.11
CA ASP A 115 -9.45 -10.81 -9.35
C ASP A 115 -8.94 -9.70 -10.30
N GLY A 116 -8.22 -10.12 -11.34
CA GLY A 116 -7.53 -9.16 -12.22
C GLY A 116 -6.55 -8.27 -11.46
N ASN A 117 -6.92 -7.01 -11.29
CA ASN A 117 -6.08 -6.00 -10.64
C ASN A 117 -6.61 -5.52 -9.27
N VAL A 118 -7.69 -6.08 -8.77
CA VAL A 118 -8.24 -5.79 -7.44
C VAL A 118 -8.00 -6.96 -6.49
N MET A 119 -7.64 -6.66 -5.25
CA MET A 119 -7.50 -7.65 -4.20
C MET A 119 -8.86 -7.92 -3.58
N VAL A 120 -9.37 -9.13 -3.76
CA VAL A 120 -10.74 -9.50 -3.35
C VAL A 120 -10.82 -10.19 -2.01
N GLN A 121 -9.75 -10.88 -1.60
CA GLN A 121 -9.70 -11.55 -0.30
C GLN A 121 -8.30 -11.46 0.30
N GLU A 122 -8.27 -11.45 1.63
CA GLU A 122 -7.07 -11.63 2.44
C GLU A 122 -7.38 -12.51 3.64
N TRP A 123 -6.39 -13.27 4.10
CA TRP A 123 -6.44 -14.08 5.30
C TRP A 123 -5.05 -14.25 5.88
N HIS A 124 -4.95 -14.74 7.10
CA HIS A 124 -3.65 -15.05 7.68
C HIS A 124 -3.70 -16.29 8.57
N TYR A 125 -2.55 -16.93 8.71
CA TYR A 125 -2.34 -18.12 9.55
C TYR A 125 -0.90 -18.16 10.03
N GLU A 126 -0.59 -19.07 10.98
CA GLU A 126 0.78 -19.23 11.49
C GLU A 126 1.72 -19.80 10.41
N GLU A 127 2.93 -19.22 10.26
CA GLU A 127 3.92 -19.62 9.24
C GLU A 127 4.31 -21.10 9.33
N LYS A 128 4.29 -21.69 10.54
CA LYS A 128 4.56 -23.11 10.76
C LYS A 128 3.58 -24.05 10.02
N ASP A 129 2.35 -23.58 9.78
CA ASP A 129 1.28 -24.35 9.14
C ASP A 129 1.24 -24.14 7.62
N ARG A 130 2.22 -23.42 7.08
CA ARG A 130 2.36 -23.16 5.65
C ARG A 130 2.67 -24.45 4.90
N PRO A 131 1.86 -24.82 3.89
CA PRO A 131 2.13 -25.99 3.05
C PRO A 131 3.50 -25.90 2.38
N GLN A 132 4.25 -27.00 2.42
CA GLN A 132 5.54 -27.07 1.77
C GLN A 132 5.39 -27.53 0.32
N HIS A 133 6.27 -27.03 -0.54
CA HIS A 133 6.37 -27.50 -1.92
C HIS A 133 7.33 -28.68 -2.00
N SER A 134 6.90 -29.75 -2.65
CA SER A 134 7.77 -30.85 -3.07
C SER A 134 7.77 -30.94 -4.58
N SER A 135 8.90 -31.31 -5.18
CA SER A 135 8.96 -31.67 -6.59
C SER A 135 9.00 -33.19 -6.74
N ASP A 136 8.22 -33.72 -7.67
CA ASP A 136 8.31 -35.14 -8.05
C ASP A 136 9.52 -35.38 -8.96
N GLU A 137 9.77 -36.66 -9.34
CA GLU A 137 10.86 -37.06 -10.21
C GLU A 137 10.79 -36.43 -11.61
N PHE A 138 9.64 -35.90 -12.00
CA PHE A 138 9.42 -35.17 -13.26
C PHE A 138 9.52 -33.64 -13.10
N GLY A 139 9.92 -33.12 -11.93
CA GLY A 139 10.01 -31.70 -11.66
C GLY A 139 8.66 -31.02 -11.48
N ARG A 140 7.55 -31.78 -11.33
CA ARG A 140 6.24 -31.19 -11.05
C ARG A 140 6.15 -30.78 -9.59
N ILE A 141 5.78 -29.52 -9.35
CA ILE A 141 5.60 -28.97 -8.00
C ILE A 141 4.25 -29.47 -7.46
N ARG A 142 4.27 -30.06 -6.29
CA ARG A 142 3.09 -30.45 -5.51
C ARG A 142 3.10 -29.74 -4.17
N MET A 143 1.94 -29.28 -3.72
CA MET A 143 1.77 -28.80 -2.36
C MET A 143 1.50 -29.98 -1.43
N GLN A 144 2.15 -29.97 -0.27
CA GLN A 144 1.91 -30.97 0.78
C GLN A 144 0.94 -30.35 1.80
N GLY A 145 -0.30 -30.82 1.75
CA GLY A 145 -1.39 -30.35 2.62
C GLY A 145 -2.19 -29.19 2.01
N GLU A 146 -3.27 -28.85 2.72
CA GLU A 146 -4.12 -27.71 2.39
C GLU A 146 -3.62 -26.45 3.11
N GLU A 147 -3.71 -25.32 2.43
CA GLU A 147 -3.36 -24.03 3.04
C GLU A 147 -4.46 -23.60 4.02
N PRO A 148 -4.14 -23.28 5.30
CA PRO A 148 -5.13 -22.78 6.24
C PRO A 148 -5.74 -21.46 5.77
N VAL A 149 -7.04 -21.28 6.01
CA VAL A 149 -7.76 -20.03 5.73
C VAL A 149 -8.39 -19.55 7.04
N GLU A 150 -7.71 -18.67 7.74
CA GLU A 150 -8.16 -18.10 9.01
C GLU A 150 -8.33 -16.59 8.89
N ASN A 151 -9.27 -16.06 9.68
CA ASN A 151 -9.55 -14.62 9.71
C ASN A 151 -9.82 -14.02 8.31
N LEU A 152 -10.53 -14.79 7.48
CA LEU A 152 -10.82 -14.38 6.09
C LEU A 152 -11.59 -13.07 6.05
N VAL A 153 -11.04 -12.14 5.27
CA VAL A 153 -11.68 -10.88 4.90
C VAL A 153 -11.98 -10.92 3.40
N THR A 154 -13.21 -10.57 3.04
CA THR A 154 -13.62 -10.38 1.64
C THR A 154 -13.91 -8.90 1.40
N TRP A 155 -13.31 -8.35 0.36
CA TRP A 155 -13.50 -6.98 -0.08
C TRP A 155 -14.41 -6.93 -1.30
N VAL A 156 -15.37 -6.04 -1.27
CA VAL A 156 -16.30 -5.78 -2.38
C VAL A 156 -15.98 -4.42 -2.95
N TYR A 157 -15.93 -4.33 -4.27
CA TYR A 157 -15.60 -3.10 -4.99
C TYR A 157 -16.78 -2.62 -5.83
N GLU A 158 -16.84 -1.31 -6.07
CA GLU A 158 -17.71 -0.75 -7.09
C GLU A 158 -17.35 -1.35 -8.46
N GLU A 159 -18.35 -1.69 -9.26
CA GLU A 159 -18.14 -2.35 -10.55
C GLU A 159 -17.23 -1.53 -11.47
N GLY A 160 -16.19 -2.19 -12.01
CA GLY A 160 -15.21 -1.55 -12.90
C GLY A 160 -14.29 -0.53 -12.22
N SER A 161 -14.27 -0.47 -10.89
CA SER A 161 -13.54 0.50 -10.08
C SER A 161 -12.54 -0.17 -9.14
N TYR A 162 -11.65 0.63 -8.55
CA TYR A 162 -10.75 0.26 -7.45
C TYR A 162 -11.26 0.75 -6.09
N VAL A 163 -12.50 1.24 -6.03
CA VAL A 163 -13.11 1.79 -4.80
C VAL A 163 -13.74 0.65 -4.00
N PRO A 164 -13.25 0.35 -2.79
CA PRO A 164 -13.87 -0.63 -1.91
C PRO A 164 -15.19 -0.07 -1.37
N VAL A 165 -16.28 -0.83 -1.46
CA VAL A 165 -17.61 -0.43 -0.98
C VAL A 165 -18.08 -1.26 0.21
N ALA A 166 -17.51 -2.45 0.43
CA ALA A 166 -17.81 -3.24 1.61
C ALA A 166 -16.65 -4.16 2.02
N LYS A 167 -16.64 -4.49 3.31
CA LYS A 167 -15.80 -5.49 3.95
C LYS A 167 -16.72 -6.58 4.55
N ILE A 168 -16.37 -7.84 4.35
CA ILE A 168 -17.04 -8.96 5.01
C ILE A 168 -15.99 -9.72 5.81
N GLN A 169 -16.21 -9.89 7.10
CA GLN A 169 -15.29 -10.59 8.01
C GLN A 169 -16.08 -11.26 9.13
N ASN A 170 -15.80 -12.54 9.41
CA ASN A 170 -16.44 -13.32 10.48
C ASN A 170 -17.98 -13.32 10.40
N GLY A 171 -18.54 -13.32 9.18
CA GLY A 171 -20.00 -13.24 8.97
C GLY A 171 -20.59 -11.83 9.09
N GLU A 172 -19.83 -10.86 9.61
CA GLU A 172 -20.24 -9.46 9.72
C GLU A 172 -19.96 -8.71 8.40
N ARG A 173 -20.86 -7.76 8.09
CA ARG A 173 -20.75 -6.90 6.91
C ARG A 173 -20.55 -5.45 7.33
N TYR A 174 -19.59 -4.81 6.69
CA TYR A 174 -19.30 -3.40 6.92
C TYR A 174 -19.41 -2.65 5.61
N THR A 175 -20.17 -1.56 5.59
CA THR A 175 -20.28 -0.67 4.44
C THR A 175 -19.17 0.37 4.51
N ILE A 176 -18.46 0.59 3.41
CA ILE A 176 -17.37 1.56 3.30
C ILE A 176 -17.86 2.75 2.49
N ILE A 177 -17.69 3.94 3.05
CA ILE A 177 -17.95 5.21 2.38
C ILE A 177 -16.60 5.80 1.98
N SER A 178 -16.49 6.18 0.71
CA SER A 178 -15.30 6.82 0.16
C SER A 178 -15.58 8.27 -0.21
N ASP A 179 -14.52 9.08 -0.23
CA ASP A 179 -14.60 10.45 -0.75
C ASP A 179 -14.64 10.45 -2.29
N TYR A 180 -14.71 11.65 -2.87
CA TYR A 180 -14.77 11.84 -4.33
C TYR A 180 -13.53 11.33 -5.09
N MET A 181 -12.41 11.07 -4.41
CA MET A 181 -11.22 10.44 -4.98
C MET A 181 -11.23 8.91 -4.86
N GLY A 182 -12.25 8.34 -4.20
CA GLY A 182 -12.35 6.91 -3.91
C GLY A 182 -11.54 6.45 -2.70
N ARG A 183 -11.11 7.39 -1.83
CA ARG A 183 -10.42 7.08 -0.57
C ARG A 183 -11.46 6.75 0.50
N PRO A 184 -11.36 5.61 1.21
CA PRO A 184 -12.27 5.32 2.33
C PRO A 184 -12.19 6.38 3.42
N VAL A 185 -13.32 6.91 3.86
CA VAL A 185 -13.41 7.92 4.94
C VAL A 185 -14.19 7.43 6.13
N GLU A 186 -15.16 6.52 5.93
CA GLU A 186 -15.95 5.93 7.01
C GLU A 186 -16.27 4.47 6.72
N ALA A 187 -16.46 3.68 7.78
CA ALA A 187 -17.04 2.36 7.68
C ALA A 187 -18.12 2.15 8.75
N TYR A 188 -19.21 1.51 8.36
CA TYR A 188 -20.39 1.27 9.18
C TYR A 188 -20.64 -0.23 9.32
N ASN A 189 -21.03 -0.67 10.51
CA ASN A 189 -21.51 -2.03 10.71
C ASN A 189 -22.98 -2.19 10.25
N SER A 190 -23.52 -3.43 10.34
CA SER A 190 -24.89 -3.75 9.95
C SER A 190 -25.98 -3.00 10.75
N TYR A 191 -25.63 -2.44 11.91
CA TYR A 191 -26.53 -1.63 12.75
C TYR A 191 -26.47 -0.13 12.43
N GLY A 192 -25.67 0.28 11.45
CA GLY A 192 -25.49 1.69 11.09
C GLY A 192 -24.56 2.47 12.02
N ASN A 193 -23.80 1.80 12.90
CA ASN A 193 -22.83 2.46 13.75
C ASN A 193 -21.50 2.63 13.00
N VAL A 194 -20.87 3.80 13.14
CA VAL A 194 -19.52 4.06 12.64
C VAL A 194 -18.51 3.22 13.43
N VAL A 195 -17.81 2.31 12.75
CA VAL A 195 -16.78 1.46 13.34
C VAL A 195 -15.36 1.93 12.97
N TRP A 196 -15.25 2.70 11.89
CA TRP A 196 -13.99 3.29 11.45
C TRP A 196 -14.26 4.64 10.76
N GLN A 197 -13.38 5.61 10.99
CA GLN A 197 -13.42 6.91 10.33
C GLN A 197 -12.01 7.48 10.26
N ALA A 198 -11.66 8.18 9.18
CA ALA A 198 -10.39 8.89 9.06
C ALA A 198 -10.47 10.05 8.06
N ASP A 199 -9.60 11.04 8.26
CA ASP A 199 -9.28 12.07 7.31
C ASP A 199 -7.90 11.79 6.67
N TYR A 200 -7.59 12.49 5.59
CA TYR A 200 -6.30 12.39 4.89
C TYR A 200 -5.56 13.72 4.91
N ASP A 201 -4.26 13.66 5.12
CA ASP A 201 -3.42 14.82 4.91
C ASP A 201 -3.07 15.03 3.43
N ILE A 202 -2.30 16.08 3.14
CA ILE A 202 -1.88 16.43 1.78
C ILE A 202 -0.98 15.40 1.09
N TYR A 203 -0.50 14.39 1.80
CA TYR A 203 0.32 13.28 1.28
C TYR A 203 -0.42 11.95 1.31
N GLY A 204 -1.66 11.94 1.79
CA GLY A 204 -2.49 10.74 1.90
C GLY A 204 -2.26 9.94 3.17
N ASP A 205 -1.56 10.48 4.19
CA ASP A 205 -1.51 9.84 5.49
C ASP A 205 -2.80 10.07 6.27
N LEU A 206 -3.19 9.06 7.07
CA LEU A 206 -4.41 9.13 7.86
C LEU A 206 -4.28 10.08 9.04
N ARG A 207 -5.35 10.86 9.28
CA ARG A 207 -5.53 11.75 10.43
C ARG A 207 -6.87 11.50 11.09
N ASN A 208 -7.02 11.96 12.33
CA ASN A 208 -8.28 11.93 13.08
C ASN A 208 -8.97 10.56 13.09
N ILE A 209 -8.17 9.50 13.19
CA ILE A 209 -8.65 8.12 13.09
C ILE A 209 -9.54 7.78 14.27
N LYS A 210 -10.71 7.22 13.99
CA LYS A 210 -11.54 6.48 14.93
C LYS A 210 -11.56 5.01 14.53
N GLY A 211 -11.44 4.12 15.50
CA GLY A 211 -11.29 2.69 15.26
C GLY A 211 -9.83 2.27 15.05
N ILE A 212 -9.63 1.04 14.61
CA ILE A 212 -8.31 0.43 14.41
C ILE A 212 -7.81 0.81 13.02
N ARG A 213 -6.56 1.28 12.91
CA ARG A 213 -6.00 1.83 11.66
C ARG A 213 -6.04 0.86 10.48
N ASP A 214 -5.72 -0.38 10.70
CA ASP A 214 -5.68 -1.45 9.70
C ASP A 214 -7.05 -2.08 9.42
N PHE A 215 -8.11 -1.64 10.13
CA PHE A 215 -9.47 -2.12 9.86
C PHE A 215 -9.90 -1.87 8.41
N ILE A 216 -9.53 -0.72 7.85
CA ILE A 216 -9.60 -0.41 6.42
C ILE A 216 -8.18 -0.07 5.94
N PRO A 217 -7.48 -0.99 5.24
CA PRO A 217 -6.09 -0.78 4.83
C PRO A 217 -5.95 0.04 3.54
N PHE A 218 -7.03 0.29 2.81
CA PHE A 218 -6.99 1.04 1.56
C PHE A 218 -6.77 2.53 1.80
N ARG A 219 -6.02 3.17 0.88
CA ARG A 219 -5.66 4.59 0.93
C ARG A 219 -6.08 5.28 -0.36
N GLN A 220 -5.17 5.87 -1.14
CA GLN A 220 -5.47 6.33 -2.49
C GLN A 220 -5.84 5.13 -3.38
N LEU A 221 -6.52 5.36 -4.51
CA LEU A 221 -6.89 4.28 -5.43
C LEU A 221 -5.69 3.37 -5.75
N GLY A 222 -5.86 2.08 -5.49
CA GLY A 222 -4.83 1.06 -5.71
C GLY A 222 -3.79 0.93 -4.59
N GLN A 223 -3.85 1.74 -3.55
CA GLN A 223 -2.93 1.67 -2.42
C GLN A 223 -3.48 0.84 -1.26
N TYR A 224 -2.60 0.01 -0.68
CA TYR A 224 -2.85 -0.80 0.51
C TYR A 224 -1.75 -0.51 1.54
N GLU A 225 -2.10 -0.03 2.73
CA GLU A 225 -1.15 0.23 3.81
C GLU A 225 -0.75 -1.04 4.52
N ASP A 226 0.55 -1.22 4.73
CA ASP A 226 1.11 -2.20 5.63
C ASP A 226 1.35 -1.56 6.99
N ASP A 227 0.62 -1.99 8.01
CA ASP A 227 0.66 -1.38 9.35
C ASP A 227 2.05 -1.42 9.98
N GLU A 228 2.81 -2.48 9.72
CA GLU A 228 4.14 -2.70 10.29
C GLU A 228 5.20 -1.72 9.75
N THR A 229 5.15 -1.46 8.44
CA THR A 229 6.13 -0.60 7.74
C THR A 229 5.64 0.83 7.59
N ARG A 230 4.32 1.04 7.62
CA ARG A 230 3.65 2.29 7.27
C ARG A 230 3.87 2.69 5.81
N LEU A 231 4.27 1.74 4.97
CA LEU A 231 4.35 1.93 3.53
C LEU A 231 3.02 1.54 2.88
N TYR A 232 2.71 2.19 1.77
CA TYR A 232 1.56 1.85 0.95
C TYR A 232 2.02 1.04 -0.25
N TYR A 233 1.66 -0.24 -0.28
CA TYR A 233 1.83 -1.08 -1.46
C TYR A 233 0.95 -0.55 -2.59
N ASN A 234 1.56 -0.20 -3.70
CA ASN A 234 0.90 0.35 -4.88
C ASN A 234 1.32 -0.43 -6.14
N ARG A 235 1.06 -1.73 -6.13
CA ARG A 235 1.39 -2.71 -7.16
C ARG A 235 2.89 -2.83 -7.42
N PHE A 236 3.46 -1.98 -8.28
CA PHE A 236 4.87 -2.04 -8.69
C PHE A 236 5.80 -1.21 -7.82
N ARG A 237 5.27 -0.37 -6.95
CA ARG A 237 6.06 0.47 -6.06
C ARG A 237 5.46 0.53 -4.66
N TYR A 238 6.28 1.00 -3.72
CA TYR A 238 5.83 1.32 -2.37
C TYR A 238 5.95 2.82 -2.12
N TYR A 239 4.90 3.39 -1.60
CA TYR A 239 4.79 4.82 -1.29
C TYR A 239 4.96 5.05 0.22
N ASP A 240 5.79 6.01 0.62
CA ASP A 240 5.89 6.47 2.01
C ASP A 240 5.14 7.81 2.15
N PRO A 241 3.95 7.84 2.79
CA PRO A 241 3.15 9.06 2.92
C PRO A 241 3.83 10.11 3.80
N ARG A 242 4.76 9.72 4.67
CA ARG A 242 5.51 10.66 5.54
C ARG A 242 6.46 11.54 4.76
N ILE A 243 6.96 11.06 3.64
CA ILE A 243 7.83 11.81 2.74
C ILE A 243 7.10 12.28 1.47
N GLY A 244 5.94 11.69 1.15
CA GLY A 244 5.15 12.02 -0.03
C GLY A 244 5.74 11.50 -1.34
N ASN A 245 6.56 10.43 -1.28
CA ASN A 245 7.28 9.86 -2.41
C ASN A 245 7.23 8.34 -2.40
N TYR A 246 7.44 7.74 -3.57
CA TYR A 246 7.81 6.33 -3.68
C TYR A 246 9.24 6.13 -3.15
N ILE A 247 9.52 4.92 -2.64
CA ILE A 247 10.86 4.55 -2.14
C ILE A 247 11.74 3.90 -3.21
N SER A 248 11.26 3.78 -4.45
CA SER A 248 12.00 3.32 -5.62
C SER A 248 11.68 4.17 -6.84
N GLN A 249 12.55 4.12 -7.86
CA GLN A 249 12.31 4.80 -9.12
C GLN A 249 11.13 4.19 -9.87
N ASP A 250 10.49 5.02 -10.70
CA ASP A 250 9.46 4.56 -11.61
C ASP A 250 10.06 3.58 -12.64
N PRO A 251 9.56 2.31 -12.73
CA PRO A 251 10.06 1.36 -13.71
C PRO A 251 9.94 1.84 -15.17
N ILE A 252 8.91 2.65 -15.46
CA ILE A 252 8.73 3.27 -16.79
C ILE A 252 9.28 4.70 -16.86
N ARG A 253 9.93 5.14 -15.77
CA ARG A 253 10.56 6.45 -15.65
C ARG A 253 9.58 7.60 -15.93
N LEU A 254 10.02 8.64 -16.64
CA LEU A 254 9.18 9.83 -16.91
C LEU A 254 8.03 9.58 -17.91
N MET A 255 7.92 8.39 -18.49
CA MET A 255 6.79 8.02 -19.35
C MET A 255 5.47 7.87 -18.56
N GLY A 256 5.54 7.76 -17.22
CA GLY A 256 4.39 7.70 -16.32
C GLY A 256 3.64 9.03 -16.15
N ASN A 257 4.17 10.14 -16.65
CA ASN A 257 3.69 11.52 -16.39
C ASN A 257 3.75 11.92 -14.91
N ASN A 258 4.52 11.20 -14.10
CA ASN A 258 4.78 11.58 -12.73
C ASN A 258 5.70 12.80 -12.67
N PRO A 259 5.60 13.67 -11.64
CA PRO A 259 6.36 14.92 -11.58
C PRO A 259 7.87 14.69 -11.44
N THR A 260 8.27 13.56 -10.88
CA THR A 260 9.67 13.12 -10.75
C THR A 260 9.73 11.60 -10.87
N LEU A 261 10.94 11.03 -10.86
CA LEU A 261 11.10 9.55 -10.86
C LEU A 261 10.55 8.89 -9.58
N TYR A 262 10.41 9.63 -8.48
CA TYR A 262 9.90 9.15 -7.19
C TYR A 262 8.56 9.75 -6.81
N GLY A 263 8.04 10.70 -7.58
CA GLY A 263 6.77 11.36 -7.28
C GLY A 263 5.58 10.42 -7.48
N TYR A 264 4.56 10.55 -6.61
CA TYR A 264 3.29 9.86 -6.76
C TYR A 264 2.46 10.55 -7.85
N VAL A 265 1.87 11.70 -7.54
CA VAL A 265 1.09 12.53 -8.47
C VAL A 265 1.32 14.01 -8.19
N GLY A 266 0.96 14.87 -9.14
CA GLY A 266 1.11 16.33 -8.99
C GLY A 266 0.06 16.96 -8.08
N ASP A 267 -1.15 16.38 -7.99
CA ASP A 267 -2.28 16.85 -7.18
C ASP A 267 -3.13 15.65 -6.75
N LEU A 268 -3.06 15.32 -5.47
CA LEU A 268 -3.76 14.19 -4.86
C LEU A 268 -5.29 14.29 -4.90
N ASN A 269 -5.82 15.49 -5.17
CA ASN A 269 -7.25 15.73 -5.28
C ASN A 269 -7.78 15.64 -6.72
N LYS A 270 -6.91 15.31 -7.70
CA LYS A 270 -7.29 15.23 -9.12
C LYS A 270 -6.72 14.03 -9.84
N TRP A 271 -5.61 13.47 -9.33
CA TRP A 271 -4.85 12.43 -9.99
C TRP A 271 -4.62 11.25 -9.08
N ALA A 272 -4.62 10.06 -9.65
CA ALA A 272 -4.24 8.84 -8.97
C ALA A 272 -3.26 8.03 -9.83
N ASP A 273 -2.36 7.31 -9.18
CA ASP A 273 -1.45 6.35 -9.81
C ASP A 273 -1.76 4.97 -9.25
N VAL A 274 -2.73 4.28 -9.86
CA VAL A 274 -3.31 3.03 -9.35
C VAL A 274 -2.30 1.88 -9.28
N PHE A 275 -1.29 1.90 -10.16
CA PHE A 275 -0.32 0.82 -10.28
C PHE A 275 1.10 1.21 -9.85
N GLY A 276 1.31 2.43 -9.41
CA GLY A 276 2.67 2.91 -9.16
C GLY A 276 3.50 3.04 -10.44
N LEU A 277 2.88 3.40 -11.57
CA LEU A 277 3.53 3.53 -12.88
C LEU A 277 3.14 4.82 -13.59
N LYS A 278 1.84 5.09 -13.69
CA LYS A 278 1.32 6.18 -14.52
C LYS A 278 0.19 6.91 -13.83
N CYS A 279 0.39 8.20 -13.60
CA CYS A 279 -0.66 9.03 -13.06
C CYS A 279 -1.74 9.29 -14.13
N LYS A 280 -3.00 9.15 -13.72
CA LYS A 280 -4.18 9.45 -14.52
C LYS A 280 -5.10 10.37 -13.73
N LYS A 281 -5.85 11.21 -14.46
CA LYS A 281 -6.94 11.97 -13.85
C LYS A 281 -7.96 10.99 -13.29
N SER A 282 -8.34 11.13 -12.04
CA SER A 282 -9.33 10.25 -11.42
C SER A 282 -10.69 10.47 -12.08
N ASN A 283 -11.29 9.39 -12.60
CA ASN A 283 -12.63 9.44 -13.15
C ASN A 283 -13.71 9.47 -12.06
N THR A 284 -13.38 9.08 -10.83
CA THR A 284 -14.29 9.16 -9.68
C THR A 284 -14.68 10.60 -9.37
N ALA A 285 -13.76 11.58 -9.57
CA ALA A 285 -14.10 13.01 -9.44
C ALA A 285 -15.21 13.46 -10.40
N LYS A 286 -15.36 12.83 -11.58
CA LYS A 286 -16.44 13.15 -12.54
C LYS A 286 -17.81 12.62 -12.13
N VAL A 287 -17.86 11.51 -11.40
CA VAL A 287 -19.13 10.90 -10.97
C VAL A 287 -19.87 11.81 -10.00
N TYR A 288 -19.14 12.61 -9.23
CA TYR A 288 -19.72 13.53 -8.25
C TYR A 288 -20.09 14.91 -8.83
N GLU A 289 -19.44 15.38 -9.92
CA GLU A 289 -19.80 16.64 -10.58
C GLU A 289 -21.14 16.55 -11.32
N ASP A 290 -21.51 15.36 -11.84
CA ASP A 290 -22.73 15.16 -12.64
C ASP A 290 -23.95 14.66 -11.83
N LYS A 291 -23.81 14.32 -10.55
CA LYS A 291 -24.90 13.75 -9.72
C LYS A 291 -25.27 14.68 -8.56
N LYS A 292 -26.25 15.56 -8.81
CA LYS A 292 -26.99 16.24 -7.72
C LYS A 292 -27.81 15.29 -6.82
N ASP A 293 -27.84 13.98 -7.14
CA ASP A 293 -28.65 12.95 -6.47
C ASP A 293 -27.85 11.80 -5.85
N VAL A 294 -26.57 12.02 -5.48
CA VAL A 294 -25.70 10.96 -4.93
C VAL A 294 -26.26 10.37 -3.63
N GLY A 295 -26.96 11.14 -2.84
CA GLY A 295 -27.59 10.65 -1.60
C GLY A 295 -28.65 9.55 -1.83
N VAL A 296 -29.41 9.63 -2.91
CA VAL A 296 -30.46 8.65 -3.25
C VAL A 296 -29.84 7.35 -3.75
N THR A 297 -28.82 7.43 -4.62
CA THR A 297 -28.17 6.24 -5.21
C THR A 297 -27.37 5.45 -4.18
N LEU A 298 -26.73 6.13 -3.23
CA LEU A 298 -26.02 5.47 -2.13
C LEU A 298 -26.98 4.79 -1.15
N MET A 299 -28.10 5.47 -0.82
CA MET A 299 -29.17 4.90 0.02
C MET A 299 -29.85 3.72 -0.67
N GLU A 300 -30.08 3.78 -1.98
CA GLU A 300 -30.62 2.65 -2.76
C GLU A 300 -29.66 1.46 -2.79
N LEU A 301 -28.35 1.70 -2.97
CA LEU A 301 -27.32 0.65 -2.92
C LEU A 301 -27.28 0.01 -1.51
N LEU A 302 -27.26 0.84 -0.47
CA LEU A 302 -27.31 0.40 0.92
C LEU A 302 -28.59 -0.41 1.22
N GLN A 303 -29.76 0.06 0.77
CA GLN A 303 -31.02 -0.65 0.94
C GLN A 303 -31.03 -1.99 0.19
N LYS A 304 -30.47 -2.06 -1.02
CA LYS A 304 -30.35 -3.31 -1.79
C LYS A 304 -29.40 -4.31 -1.15
N ILE A 305 -28.27 -3.83 -0.58
CA ILE A 305 -27.32 -4.65 0.18
C ILE A 305 -27.99 -5.17 1.47
N LEU A 306 -28.65 -4.29 2.22
CA LEU A 306 -29.36 -4.62 3.47
C LEU A 306 -30.58 -5.50 3.23
N ALA A 307 -31.31 -5.33 2.13
CA ALA A 307 -32.48 -6.12 1.77
C ALA A 307 -32.12 -7.50 1.17
N GLY A 308 -30.83 -7.84 1.02
CA GLY A 308 -30.41 -9.12 0.42
C GLY A 308 -30.73 -9.25 -1.08
N GLN A 309 -31.12 -8.16 -1.74
CA GLN A 309 -31.49 -8.14 -3.16
C GLN A 309 -30.28 -8.14 -4.10
N ILE A 310 -29.07 -7.85 -3.57
CA ILE A 310 -27.81 -8.00 -4.29
C ILE A 310 -27.21 -9.33 -3.84
N ILE A 311 -27.31 -10.34 -4.71
CA ILE A 311 -26.64 -11.62 -4.50
C ILE A 311 -25.17 -11.43 -4.86
N LEU A 312 -24.32 -11.48 -3.84
CA LEU A 312 -22.87 -11.54 -4.01
C LEU A 312 -22.53 -12.93 -4.58
N ASP A 313 -22.09 -12.98 -5.82
CA ASP A 313 -21.42 -14.18 -6.34
C ASP A 313 -20.03 -14.25 -5.71
N LEU A 314 -19.95 -14.90 -4.55
CA LEU A 314 -18.73 -15.06 -3.74
C LEU A 314 -17.61 -15.79 -4.50
N SER A 315 -17.94 -16.48 -5.61
CA SER A 315 -16.92 -17.16 -6.44
C SER A 315 -16.14 -16.21 -7.35
N ARG A 316 -16.63 -15.00 -7.56
CA ARG A 316 -16.04 -14.03 -8.51
C ARG A 316 -15.81 -12.62 -7.96
N GLY A 317 -16.14 -12.34 -6.70
CA GLY A 317 -15.99 -11.01 -6.10
C GLY A 317 -16.80 -9.90 -6.79
N LYS A 318 -17.84 -10.26 -7.58
CA LYS A 318 -18.67 -9.32 -8.36
C LYS A 318 -20.05 -9.17 -7.75
N ILE A 319 -20.54 -7.94 -7.79
CA ILE A 319 -21.94 -7.62 -7.50
C ILE A 319 -22.75 -7.95 -8.77
N LYS A 320 -23.75 -8.77 -8.64
CA LYS A 320 -24.82 -8.92 -9.64
C LYS A 320 -26.06 -8.17 -9.19
#